data_ee5ac485897088be60afee83e09d4aec
#
_entry.id   ee5ac485897088be60afee83e09d4aec
#
_cell.length_a   1.000
_cell.length_b   1.000
_cell.length_c   1.000
_cell.angle_alpha   90.00
_cell.angle_beta   90.00
_cell.angle_gamma   90.00
#
_symmetry.space_group_name_H-M   'P 1'
#
loop_
_entity.id
_entity.type
_entity.pdbx_description
1 polymer ?
#
loop_
_entity_poly.entity_id
_entity_poly.type
_entity_poly.pdbx_seq_one_letter_code
_entity_poly.pdbx_strand_id
1 'polypeptide(L)'
;MLAEMSDRHADRLIRDIRDGSLSEEFETAPEIRSALAPRLQPDADRSRALESMRQQRGRLVPADYWPDLAMLGCWKGGTVGTYIRKLEDWYNPDSRGMVPVRDMGYLASEARMSVPVSDRGSGGVLTVHANVFELVPAADVEERPDDHESWSYLPAAEVEVGKEYYVFVTTTGGLYRYDINDVIEVVDTYRSAPVVEFRRKGRGMTNLTGEKLSVNQLIDGISAAAEVLSVGGAHFRAEPDLQQSRYVFKIEPSAPVEPDRRRQLLAGIDRELSRLNIEYQAKRKSGRLRPPVLQIMREGWYERGKQQLVAEGKRLFQAKTILLDAKHGFRPEPQEVEAEEVLD
;
A
#
# COMPACT_ATOMS: atom_id res chain seq x y z
N MET A 1 -14.97 -3.25 2.92
CA MET A 1 -15.63 -2.59 1.76
C MET A 1 -16.72 -3.47 1.16
N LEU A 2 -16.45 -4.64 0.49
CA LEU A 2 -17.53 -5.47 -0.09
C LEU A 2 -18.59 -5.87 0.95
N ALA A 3 -18.18 -6.44 2.08
CA ALA A 3 -19.08 -6.84 3.17
C ALA A 3 -19.87 -5.66 3.76
N GLU A 4 -19.22 -4.51 3.97
CA GLU A 4 -19.89 -3.28 4.45
C GLU A 4 -20.89 -2.73 3.43
N MET A 5 -20.56 -2.81 2.13
CA MET A 5 -21.48 -2.38 1.07
C MET A 5 -22.69 -3.30 0.96
N SER A 6 -22.48 -4.63 1.06
CA SER A 6 -23.60 -5.58 1.04
C SER A 6 -24.54 -5.41 2.23
N ASP A 7 -24.02 -5.12 3.41
CA ASP A 7 -24.85 -4.81 4.59
C ASP A 7 -25.58 -3.48 4.42
N ARG A 8 -24.88 -2.42 4.02
CA ARG A 8 -25.48 -1.09 3.79
C ARG A 8 -26.63 -1.12 2.78
N HIS A 9 -26.52 -1.96 1.75
CA HIS A 9 -27.50 -2.07 0.69
C HIS A 9 -28.35 -3.35 0.78
N ALA A 10 -28.38 -3.99 1.96
CA ALA A 10 -29.01 -5.30 2.16
C ALA A 10 -30.49 -5.34 1.71
N ASP A 11 -31.30 -4.32 2.08
CA ASP A 11 -32.75 -4.27 1.70
C ASP A 11 -32.91 -4.28 0.18
N ARG A 12 -32.06 -3.58 -0.52
CA ARG A 12 -32.07 -3.50 -1.98
C ARG A 12 -31.62 -4.81 -2.60
N LEU A 13 -30.51 -5.37 -2.16
CA LEU A 13 -29.98 -6.63 -2.66
C LEU A 13 -30.97 -7.79 -2.43
N ILE A 14 -31.60 -7.84 -1.27
CA ILE A 14 -32.63 -8.87 -0.95
C ILE A 14 -33.83 -8.72 -1.88
N ARG A 15 -34.30 -7.50 -2.16
CA ARG A 15 -35.37 -7.20 -3.10
C ARG A 15 -34.99 -7.61 -4.53
N ASP A 16 -33.80 -7.24 -4.99
CA ASP A 16 -33.32 -7.58 -6.32
C ASP A 16 -33.20 -9.10 -6.52
N ILE A 17 -32.77 -9.84 -5.49
CA ILE A 17 -32.78 -11.32 -5.50
C ILE A 17 -34.22 -11.86 -5.59
N ARG A 18 -35.14 -11.31 -4.80
CA ARG A 18 -36.55 -11.73 -4.82
C ARG A 18 -37.18 -11.57 -6.19
N ASP A 19 -36.92 -10.43 -6.83
CA ASP A 19 -37.61 -10.02 -8.05
C ASP A 19 -36.83 -10.42 -9.33
N GLY A 20 -35.59 -10.94 -9.20
CA GLY A 20 -34.72 -11.24 -10.32
C GLY A 20 -34.36 -9.99 -11.11
N SER A 21 -34.10 -8.88 -10.43
CA SER A 21 -33.87 -7.58 -11.02
C SER A 21 -32.51 -7.00 -10.64
N LEU A 22 -32.11 -5.95 -11.34
CA LEU A 22 -30.99 -5.07 -10.95
C LEU A 22 -31.57 -3.68 -10.70
N SER A 23 -31.45 -3.18 -9.48
CA SER A 23 -31.99 -1.90 -9.07
C SER A 23 -31.61 -0.76 -10.04
N GLU A 24 -32.59 0.08 -10.37
CA GLU A 24 -32.40 1.25 -11.23
C GLU A 24 -31.57 2.37 -10.57
N GLU A 25 -31.41 2.32 -9.25
CA GLU A 25 -30.59 3.27 -8.51
C GLU A 25 -29.08 3.12 -8.80
N PHE A 26 -28.67 1.99 -9.40
CA PHE A 26 -27.29 1.81 -9.87
C PHE A 26 -27.18 2.36 -11.30
N GLU A 27 -26.36 3.38 -11.47
CA GLU A 27 -25.93 3.82 -12.81
C GLU A 27 -25.20 2.67 -13.50
N THR A 28 -25.92 1.98 -14.36
CA THR A 28 -25.39 0.85 -15.14
C THR A 28 -25.68 1.12 -16.61
N ALA A 29 -24.65 1.07 -17.44
CA ALA A 29 -24.80 1.24 -18.88
C ALA A 29 -25.87 0.26 -19.42
N PRO A 30 -26.76 0.71 -20.34
CA PRO A 30 -27.85 -0.10 -20.87
C PRO A 30 -27.40 -1.45 -21.44
N GLU A 31 -26.22 -1.49 -22.07
CA GLU A 31 -25.64 -2.69 -22.65
C GLU A 31 -25.29 -3.73 -21.57
N ILE A 32 -24.74 -3.26 -20.44
CA ILE A 32 -24.40 -4.13 -19.29
C ILE A 32 -25.70 -4.65 -18.65
N ARG A 33 -26.69 -3.79 -18.44
CA ARG A 33 -28.00 -4.17 -17.89
C ARG A 33 -28.68 -5.22 -18.76
N SER A 34 -28.67 -5.03 -20.07
CA SER A 34 -29.22 -5.99 -21.05
C SER A 34 -28.47 -7.33 -21.04
N ALA A 35 -27.13 -7.29 -20.90
CA ALA A 35 -26.32 -8.51 -20.83
C ALA A 35 -26.52 -9.30 -19.52
N LEU A 36 -26.87 -8.62 -18.43
CA LEU A 36 -27.15 -9.26 -17.13
C LEU A 36 -28.58 -9.79 -17.02
N ALA A 37 -29.56 -9.15 -17.63
CA ALA A 37 -31.00 -9.49 -17.51
C ALA A 37 -31.32 -10.99 -17.68
N PRO A 38 -30.74 -11.72 -18.66
CA PRO A 38 -31.02 -13.17 -18.80
C PRO A 38 -30.48 -14.03 -17.65
N ARG A 39 -29.58 -13.50 -16.82
CA ARG A 39 -28.94 -14.17 -15.68
C ARG A 39 -29.61 -13.86 -14.36
N LEU A 40 -30.47 -12.85 -14.32
CA LEU A 40 -31.20 -12.43 -13.14
C LEU A 40 -32.52 -13.23 -13.08
N GLN A 41 -32.56 -14.19 -12.17
CA GLN A 41 -33.74 -15.01 -11.95
C GLN A 41 -34.34 -14.72 -10.58
N PRO A 42 -35.67 -14.59 -10.43
CA PRO A 42 -36.33 -14.42 -9.15
C PRO A 42 -36.03 -15.60 -8.21
N ASP A 43 -35.63 -15.30 -6.98
CA ASP A 43 -35.41 -16.30 -5.93
C ASP A 43 -36.02 -15.83 -4.60
N ALA A 44 -37.32 -16.11 -4.44
CA ALA A 44 -38.07 -15.72 -3.26
C ALA A 44 -37.66 -16.51 -2.00
N ASP A 45 -37.16 -17.73 -2.14
CA ASP A 45 -36.73 -18.57 -1.01
C ASP A 45 -35.41 -18.04 -0.47
N ARG A 46 -34.47 -17.74 -1.35
CA ARG A 46 -33.19 -17.13 -0.99
C ARG A 46 -33.41 -15.76 -0.35
N SER A 47 -34.26 -14.95 -0.92
CA SER A 47 -34.62 -13.63 -0.38
C SER A 47 -35.14 -13.73 1.06
N ARG A 48 -36.11 -14.62 1.32
CA ARG A 48 -36.64 -14.84 2.67
C ARG A 48 -35.58 -15.34 3.66
N ALA A 49 -34.71 -16.24 3.21
CA ALA A 49 -33.62 -16.73 4.05
C ALA A 49 -32.65 -15.60 4.48
N LEU A 50 -32.21 -14.74 3.53
CA LEU A 50 -31.32 -13.60 3.80
C LEU A 50 -32.00 -12.57 4.71
N GLU A 51 -33.30 -12.30 4.50
CA GLU A 51 -34.04 -11.37 5.33
C GLU A 51 -34.14 -11.87 6.78
N SER A 52 -34.42 -13.17 6.97
CA SER A 52 -34.48 -13.81 8.29
C SER A 52 -33.11 -13.73 9.00
N MET A 53 -32.01 -14.05 8.31
CA MET A 53 -30.67 -14.00 8.85
C MET A 53 -30.30 -12.56 9.27
N ARG A 54 -30.63 -11.57 8.43
CA ARG A 54 -30.42 -10.16 8.73
C ARG A 54 -31.20 -9.69 9.94
N GLN A 55 -32.49 -10.10 10.05
CA GLN A 55 -33.32 -9.74 11.21
C GLN A 55 -32.78 -10.35 12.50
N GLN A 56 -32.30 -11.59 12.48
CA GLN A 56 -31.75 -12.28 13.64
C GLN A 56 -30.43 -11.67 14.09
N ARG A 57 -29.57 -11.26 13.17
CA ARG A 57 -28.21 -10.73 13.45
C ARG A 57 -28.18 -9.20 13.60
N GLY A 58 -29.13 -8.49 13.07
CA GLY A 58 -29.14 -7.03 12.96
C GLY A 58 -28.32 -6.47 11.80
N ARG A 59 -27.63 -7.33 11.04
CA ARG A 59 -26.85 -6.98 9.84
C ARG A 59 -26.70 -8.18 8.91
N LEU A 60 -26.36 -7.95 7.63
CA LEU A 60 -26.10 -9.00 6.65
C LEU A 60 -24.59 -9.19 6.45
N VAL A 61 -24.07 -10.37 6.72
CA VAL A 61 -22.63 -10.66 6.65
C VAL A 61 -22.31 -11.76 5.64
N PRO A 62 -21.09 -11.83 5.10
CA PRO A 62 -20.65 -12.88 4.18
C PRO A 62 -20.90 -14.30 4.69
N ALA A 63 -20.74 -14.55 5.98
CA ALA A 63 -21.04 -15.85 6.58
C ALA A 63 -22.51 -16.29 6.38
N ASP A 64 -23.44 -15.34 6.25
CA ASP A 64 -24.86 -15.63 6.04
C ASP A 64 -25.16 -15.92 4.57
N TYR A 65 -24.55 -15.16 3.63
CA TYR A 65 -24.83 -15.35 2.20
C TYR A 65 -23.86 -16.28 1.48
N TRP A 66 -22.73 -16.63 2.11
CA TRP A 66 -21.76 -17.64 1.63
C TRP A 66 -21.42 -18.64 2.74
N PRO A 67 -22.39 -19.47 3.21
CA PRO A 67 -22.16 -20.36 4.34
C PRO A 67 -21.11 -21.44 4.05
N ASP A 68 -20.91 -21.80 2.78
CA ASP A 68 -19.98 -22.85 2.33
C ASP A 68 -18.68 -22.26 1.79
N LEU A 69 -18.34 -21.01 2.13
CA LEU A 69 -17.12 -20.39 1.68
C LEU A 69 -15.91 -21.13 2.23
N ALA A 70 -15.13 -21.74 1.33
CA ALA A 70 -14.02 -22.61 1.70
C ALA A 70 -12.71 -21.84 1.95
N MET A 71 -12.52 -20.66 1.32
CA MET A 71 -11.26 -19.91 1.39
C MET A 71 -11.47 -18.45 0.97
N LEU A 72 -10.69 -17.56 1.57
CA LEU A 72 -10.53 -16.18 1.13
C LEU A 72 -9.14 -16.02 0.49
N GLY A 73 -9.08 -15.51 -0.74
CA GLY A 73 -7.84 -15.09 -1.39
C GLY A 73 -7.67 -13.58 -1.29
N CYS A 74 -6.61 -13.11 -0.63
CA CYS A 74 -6.27 -11.69 -0.58
C CYS A 74 -4.79 -11.50 -0.27
N TRP A 75 -4.23 -10.33 -0.58
CA TRP A 75 -2.89 -10.01 -0.11
C TRP A 75 -2.89 -9.83 1.40
N LYS A 76 -1.93 -10.46 2.07
CA LYS A 76 -1.77 -10.45 3.53
C LYS A 76 -0.57 -9.61 3.97
N GLY A 77 0.36 -9.36 3.07
CA GLY A 77 1.59 -8.61 3.33
C GLY A 77 1.39 -7.10 3.35
N GLY A 78 2.38 -6.39 3.90
CA GLY A 78 2.42 -4.94 3.95
C GLY A 78 1.26 -4.33 4.74
N THR A 79 0.78 -3.18 4.30
CA THR A 79 -0.33 -2.44 4.94
C THR A 79 -1.66 -3.18 4.90
N VAL A 80 -1.86 -4.08 3.93
CA VAL A 80 -3.10 -4.87 3.81
C VAL A 80 -3.28 -5.81 4.99
N GLY A 81 -2.19 -6.33 5.55
CA GLY A 81 -2.21 -7.21 6.72
C GLY A 81 -2.95 -6.62 7.94
N THR A 82 -2.95 -5.30 8.10
CA THR A 82 -3.66 -4.62 9.19
C THR A 82 -5.18 -4.74 9.08
N TYR A 83 -5.70 -4.92 7.87
CA TYR A 83 -7.15 -5.07 7.62
C TYR A 83 -7.65 -6.50 7.79
N ILE A 84 -6.77 -7.50 7.82
CA ILE A 84 -7.17 -8.92 7.95
C ILE A 84 -7.95 -9.17 9.24
N ARG A 85 -7.56 -8.53 10.35
CA ARG A 85 -8.29 -8.63 11.62
C ARG A 85 -9.76 -8.20 11.51
N LYS A 86 -10.05 -7.22 10.64
CA LYS A 86 -11.42 -6.76 10.39
C LYS A 86 -12.27 -7.77 9.59
N LEU A 87 -11.62 -8.74 8.91
CA LEU A 87 -12.36 -9.79 8.21
C LEU A 87 -13.05 -10.74 9.20
N GLU A 88 -12.51 -10.91 10.40
CA GLU A 88 -13.07 -11.81 11.41
C GLU A 88 -14.48 -11.40 11.79
N ASP A 89 -14.75 -10.11 11.97
CA ASP A 89 -16.07 -9.58 12.30
C ASP A 89 -17.15 -9.90 11.23
N TRP A 90 -16.73 -10.10 9.99
CA TRP A 90 -17.60 -10.31 8.84
C TRP A 90 -17.72 -11.79 8.45
N TYR A 91 -16.62 -12.53 8.51
CA TYR A 91 -16.55 -13.92 8.03
C TYR A 91 -16.56 -14.96 9.15
N ASN A 92 -16.45 -14.52 10.40
CA ASN A 92 -16.53 -15.38 11.59
C ASN A 92 -17.32 -14.70 12.74
N PRO A 93 -18.52 -14.13 12.45
CA PRO A 93 -19.26 -13.34 13.43
C PRO A 93 -19.72 -14.16 14.66
N ASP A 94 -19.80 -15.48 14.52
CA ASP A 94 -20.25 -16.40 15.56
C ASP A 94 -19.07 -17.11 16.26
N SER A 95 -17.84 -16.71 15.99
CA SER A 95 -16.60 -17.32 16.54
C SER A 95 -16.50 -18.84 16.32
N ARG A 96 -17.06 -19.35 15.21
CA ARG A 96 -17.05 -20.78 14.86
C ARG A 96 -15.78 -21.25 14.19
N GLY A 97 -14.88 -20.32 13.88
CA GLY A 97 -13.64 -20.52 13.14
C GLY A 97 -13.58 -19.68 11.89
N MET A 98 -12.46 -19.00 11.69
CA MET A 98 -12.24 -18.18 10.49
C MET A 98 -12.02 -19.06 9.26
N VAL A 99 -12.64 -18.69 8.14
CA VAL A 99 -12.34 -19.27 6.83
C VAL A 99 -10.85 -19.09 6.53
N PRO A 100 -10.12 -20.10 6.03
CA PRO A 100 -8.72 -19.97 5.66
C PRO A 100 -8.48 -18.77 4.74
N VAL A 101 -7.50 -17.94 5.09
CA VAL A 101 -7.10 -16.78 4.29
C VAL A 101 -5.76 -17.07 3.64
N ARG A 102 -5.75 -17.21 2.32
CA ARG A 102 -4.54 -17.47 1.54
C ARG A 102 -4.06 -16.18 0.86
N ASP A 103 -2.77 -15.93 0.94
CA ASP A 103 -2.15 -14.84 0.20
C ASP A 103 -2.26 -15.07 -1.32
N MET A 104 -2.30 -13.99 -2.10
CA MET A 104 -2.32 -14.05 -3.56
C MET A 104 -0.92 -14.23 -4.17
N GLY A 105 0.12 -14.09 -3.36
CA GLY A 105 1.51 -14.10 -3.77
C GLY A 105 2.03 -12.75 -4.23
N TYR A 106 3.33 -12.67 -4.38
CA TYR A 106 4.00 -11.52 -4.93
C TYR A 106 3.79 -11.49 -6.44
N LEU A 107 3.04 -10.49 -6.88
CA LEU A 107 2.67 -10.24 -8.28
C LEU A 107 3.17 -8.87 -8.71
N ALA A 108 3.78 -8.81 -9.87
CA ALA A 108 4.14 -7.58 -10.56
C ALA A 108 3.56 -7.61 -11.98
N SER A 109 3.47 -6.45 -12.64
CA SER A 109 3.05 -6.38 -14.05
C SER A 109 4.01 -7.11 -14.97
N GLU A 110 5.29 -7.14 -14.59
CA GLU A 110 6.38 -7.74 -15.32
C GLU A 110 6.37 -9.26 -15.26
N ALA A 111 5.99 -9.82 -14.11
CA ALA A 111 5.99 -11.27 -13.89
C ALA A 111 5.17 -11.69 -12.66
N ARG A 112 4.70 -12.94 -12.66
CA ARG A 112 4.30 -13.60 -11.44
C ARG A 112 5.57 -14.03 -10.68
N MET A 113 5.81 -13.40 -9.55
CA MET A 113 7.05 -13.56 -8.81
C MET A 113 7.00 -14.75 -7.85
N SER A 114 5.88 -14.95 -7.14
CA SER A 114 5.76 -16.08 -6.22
C SER A 114 4.36 -16.70 -6.21
N VAL A 115 4.28 -17.94 -5.68
CA VAL A 115 3.04 -18.69 -5.49
C VAL A 115 2.96 -19.15 -4.05
N PRO A 116 1.94 -18.72 -3.28
CA PRO A 116 1.72 -19.18 -1.92
C PRO A 116 1.31 -20.65 -1.89
N VAL A 117 1.91 -21.41 -0.99
CA VAL A 117 1.61 -22.83 -0.77
C VAL A 117 1.10 -23.12 0.65
N SER A 118 0.93 -22.06 1.45
CA SER A 118 0.47 -22.14 2.82
C SER A 118 -0.52 -21.03 3.12
N ASP A 119 -1.40 -21.25 4.10
CA ASP A 119 -2.30 -20.21 4.64
C ASP A 119 -1.62 -19.38 5.75
N ARG A 120 -0.39 -19.72 6.13
CA ARG A 120 0.39 -18.97 7.11
C ARG A 120 1.18 -17.86 6.43
N GLY A 121 1.18 -16.67 7.05
CA GLY A 121 1.94 -15.53 6.55
C GLY A 121 1.51 -15.05 5.15
N SER A 122 2.36 -14.26 4.53
CA SER A 122 2.25 -13.73 3.15
C SER A 122 3.29 -14.33 2.20
N GLY A 123 4.06 -15.31 2.67
CA GLY A 123 5.14 -15.93 1.90
C GLY A 123 4.65 -16.77 0.74
N GLY A 124 5.37 -16.67 -0.38
CA GLY A 124 5.15 -17.50 -1.56
C GLY A 124 6.47 -18.06 -2.11
N VAL A 125 6.42 -19.27 -2.66
CA VAL A 125 7.56 -19.91 -3.33
C VAL A 125 7.91 -19.12 -4.59
N LEU A 126 9.15 -18.67 -4.72
CA LEU A 126 9.65 -17.96 -5.88
C LEU A 126 9.52 -18.80 -7.15
N THR A 127 9.02 -18.22 -8.24
CA THR A 127 8.70 -18.97 -9.48
C THR A 127 9.94 -19.20 -10.35
N VAL A 128 10.95 -19.84 -9.79
CA VAL A 128 12.26 -20.11 -10.42
C VAL A 128 12.21 -20.92 -11.71
N HIS A 129 11.07 -21.59 -11.99
CA HIS A 129 10.87 -22.31 -13.25
C HIS A 129 10.30 -21.45 -14.38
N ALA A 130 9.70 -20.30 -14.04
CA ALA A 130 9.07 -19.41 -15.01
C ALA A 130 9.98 -18.26 -15.43
N ASN A 131 10.84 -17.78 -14.52
CA ASN A 131 11.72 -16.64 -14.72
C ASN A 131 13.10 -16.92 -14.12
N VAL A 132 14.12 -16.21 -14.59
CA VAL A 132 15.43 -16.16 -13.93
C VAL A 132 15.44 -15.01 -12.96
N PHE A 133 15.78 -15.29 -11.70
CA PHE A 133 15.91 -14.30 -10.64
C PHE A 133 17.36 -14.15 -10.23
N GLU A 134 17.81 -12.93 -10.16
CA GLU A 134 19.06 -12.52 -9.53
C GLU A 134 18.69 -11.63 -8.35
N LEU A 135 19.21 -11.93 -7.18
CA LEU A 135 18.84 -11.29 -5.92
C LEU A 135 20.07 -10.60 -5.34
N VAL A 136 19.96 -9.30 -5.08
CA VAL A 136 21.06 -8.49 -4.56
C VAL A 136 20.77 -8.17 -3.09
N PRO A 137 21.69 -8.48 -2.15
CA PRO A 137 21.51 -8.13 -0.75
C PRO A 137 21.13 -6.65 -0.59
N ALA A 138 20.09 -6.36 0.19
CA ALA A 138 19.61 -5.00 0.36
C ALA A 138 20.71 -4.06 0.92
N ALA A 139 21.60 -4.60 1.74
CA ALA A 139 22.75 -3.87 2.27
C ALA A 139 23.70 -3.37 1.16
N ASP A 140 23.99 -4.19 0.13
CA ASP A 140 24.89 -3.82 -0.97
C ASP A 140 24.33 -2.61 -1.73
N VAL A 141 23.02 -2.64 -2.02
CA VAL A 141 22.32 -1.56 -2.74
C VAL A 141 22.20 -0.30 -1.89
N GLU A 142 21.92 -0.43 -0.59
CA GLU A 142 21.75 0.70 0.33
C GLU A 142 23.09 1.40 0.62
N GLU A 143 24.18 0.64 0.67
CA GLU A 143 25.53 1.20 0.87
C GLU A 143 26.06 1.91 -0.39
N ARG A 144 25.80 1.35 -1.57
CA ARG A 144 26.31 1.81 -2.86
C ARG A 144 25.21 1.88 -3.92
N PRO A 145 24.21 2.77 -3.77
CA PRO A 145 22.97 2.76 -4.57
C PRO A 145 23.18 3.02 -6.07
N ASP A 146 24.29 3.64 -6.45
CA ASP A 146 24.60 4.01 -7.84
C ASP A 146 25.73 3.15 -8.44
N ASP A 147 26.33 2.23 -7.67
CA ASP A 147 27.45 1.39 -8.09
C ASP A 147 27.00 -0.04 -8.36
N HIS A 148 26.26 -0.21 -9.45
CA HIS A 148 25.66 -1.49 -9.85
C HIS A 148 26.71 -2.60 -10.13
N GLU A 149 27.96 -2.21 -10.48
CA GLU A 149 29.03 -3.17 -10.77
C GLU A 149 29.56 -3.83 -9.49
N SER A 150 29.43 -3.16 -8.35
CA SER A 150 29.87 -3.67 -7.05
C SER A 150 28.87 -4.56 -6.33
N TRP A 151 27.65 -4.70 -6.85
CA TRP A 151 26.61 -5.51 -6.19
C TRP A 151 26.79 -6.99 -6.42
N SER A 152 26.47 -7.77 -5.38
CA SER A 152 26.50 -9.24 -5.42
C SER A 152 25.19 -9.79 -5.99
N TYR A 153 25.17 -10.11 -7.28
CA TYR A 153 23.99 -10.74 -7.93
C TYR A 153 23.95 -12.23 -7.64
N LEU A 154 23.13 -12.64 -6.69
CA LEU A 154 23.02 -14.04 -6.26
C LEU A 154 21.89 -14.77 -7.00
N PRO A 155 22.13 -16.00 -7.48
CA PRO A 155 21.04 -16.84 -7.94
C PRO A 155 20.13 -17.24 -6.77
N ALA A 156 18.87 -17.58 -7.07
CA ALA A 156 17.87 -17.92 -6.06
C ALA A 156 18.28 -19.09 -5.11
N ALA A 157 19.22 -19.90 -5.52
CA ALA A 157 19.72 -21.02 -4.69
C ALA A 157 20.74 -20.60 -3.61
N GLU A 158 21.27 -19.38 -3.69
CA GLU A 158 22.35 -18.89 -2.80
C GLU A 158 21.85 -17.87 -1.77
N VAL A 159 20.55 -17.57 -1.76
CA VAL A 159 19.97 -16.63 -0.80
C VAL A 159 19.74 -17.27 0.57
N GLU A 160 19.79 -16.46 1.62
CA GLU A 160 19.69 -16.89 3.00
C GLU A 160 18.35 -16.48 3.62
N VAL A 161 17.76 -17.37 4.42
CA VAL A 161 16.56 -17.08 5.20
C VAL A 161 16.83 -15.97 6.23
N GLY A 162 15.88 -15.04 6.37
CA GLY A 162 15.95 -13.89 7.27
C GLY A 162 16.67 -12.68 6.69
N LYS A 163 17.09 -12.73 5.41
CA LYS A 163 17.75 -11.60 4.75
C LYS A 163 16.85 -10.94 3.71
N GLU A 164 17.04 -9.63 3.52
CA GLU A 164 16.36 -8.80 2.52
C GLU A 164 17.20 -8.67 1.25
N TYR A 165 16.52 -8.70 0.11
CA TYR A 165 17.13 -8.64 -1.22
C TYR A 165 16.33 -7.75 -2.16
N TYR A 166 17.03 -7.00 -3.01
CA TYR A 166 16.47 -6.42 -4.23
C TYR A 166 16.30 -7.48 -5.30
N VAL A 167 15.22 -7.39 -6.07
CA VAL A 167 14.86 -8.39 -7.08
C VAL A 167 15.18 -7.88 -8.49
N PHE A 168 15.97 -8.67 -9.21
CA PHE A 168 16.22 -8.52 -10.64
C PHE A 168 15.61 -9.70 -11.36
N VAL A 169 14.88 -9.46 -12.44
CA VAL A 169 14.17 -10.52 -13.14
C VAL A 169 14.48 -10.51 -14.65
N THR A 170 14.75 -11.71 -15.16
CA THR A 170 14.81 -11.97 -16.61
C THR A 170 13.61 -12.82 -16.98
N THR A 171 12.82 -12.36 -17.95
CA THR A 171 11.55 -12.99 -18.33
C THR A 171 11.56 -13.41 -19.80
N THR A 172 10.72 -14.39 -20.15
CA THR A 172 10.47 -14.77 -21.54
C THR A 172 9.81 -13.68 -22.37
N GLY A 173 9.21 -12.67 -21.72
CA GLY A 173 8.62 -11.50 -22.35
C GLY A 173 9.64 -10.46 -22.85
N GLY A 174 10.96 -10.70 -22.64
CA GLY A 174 12.03 -9.84 -23.17
C GLY A 174 12.66 -8.88 -22.16
N LEU A 175 12.28 -8.92 -20.89
CA LEU A 175 13.03 -8.22 -19.85
C LEU A 175 14.30 -9.00 -19.55
N TYR A 176 15.42 -8.30 -19.47
CA TYR A 176 16.71 -8.88 -19.18
C TYR A 176 17.37 -8.17 -18.01
N ARG A 177 17.61 -8.89 -16.90
CA ARG A 177 18.12 -8.38 -15.62
C ARG A 177 17.43 -7.07 -15.22
N TYR A 178 16.10 -7.06 -15.34
CA TYR A 178 15.29 -5.88 -15.07
C TYR A 178 15.22 -5.63 -13.56
N ASP A 179 15.69 -4.45 -13.14
CA ASP A 179 15.55 -3.98 -11.78
C ASP A 179 14.10 -3.55 -11.51
N ILE A 180 13.34 -4.41 -10.83
CA ILE A 180 11.95 -4.09 -10.46
C ILE A 180 11.86 -3.12 -9.28
N ASN A 181 13.00 -2.85 -8.65
CA ASN A 181 13.12 -1.97 -7.49
C ASN A 181 12.19 -2.38 -6.33
N ASP A 182 12.04 -3.67 -6.12
CA ASP A 182 11.32 -4.26 -5.01
C ASP A 182 12.28 -4.94 -4.04
N VAL A 183 11.99 -4.80 -2.75
CA VAL A 183 12.70 -5.50 -1.68
C VAL A 183 11.81 -6.60 -1.13
N ILE A 184 12.36 -7.80 -1.14
CA ILE A 184 11.76 -8.99 -0.56
C ILE A 184 12.59 -9.47 0.64
N GLU A 185 11.97 -10.22 1.54
CA GLU A 185 12.68 -11.04 2.52
C GLU A 185 12.49 -12.53 2.20
N VAL A 186 13.55 -13.29 2.31
CA VAL A 186 13.49 -14.75 2.28
C VAL A 186 13.06 -15.23 3.66
N VAL A 187 11.85 -15.75 3.78
CA VAL A 187 11.26 -16.13 5.08
C VAL A 187 11.34 -17.61 5.37
N ASP A 188 11.53 -18.44 4.33
CA ASP A 188 11.62 -19.91 4.44
C ASP A 188 12.17 -20.48 3.13
N THR A 189 12.27 -21.79 3.05
CA THR A 189 12.58 -22.55 1.83
C THR A 189 11.54 -23.63 1.59
N TYR A 190 11.14 -23.80 0.34
CA TYR A 190 10.32 -24.92 -0.10
C TYR A 190 11.14 -25.80 -1.04
N ARG A 191 11.58 -26.98 -0.56
CA ARG A 191 12.61 -27.78 -1.22
C ARG A 191 13.89 -26.95 -1.41
N SER A 192 14.28 -26.64 -2.66
CA SER A 192 15.43 -25.79 -2.99
C SER A 192 15.07 -24.37 -3.44
N ALA A 193 13.78 -24.02 -3.44
CA ALA A 193 13.33 -22.70 -3.85
C ALA A 193 13.06 -21.81 -2.62
N PRO A 194 13.45 -20.54 -2.63
CA PRO A 194 13.17 -19.62 -1.53
C PRO A 194 11.66 -19.30 -1.46
N VAL A 195 11.17 -19.20 -0.24
CA VAL A 195 9.87 -18.62 0.08
C VAL A 195 10.08 -17.15 0.42
N VAL A 196 9.44 -16.27 -0.32
CA VAL A 196 9.70 -14.83 -0.24
C VAL A 196 8.45 -14.03 0.13
N GLU A 197 8.66 -12.98 0.91
CA GLU A 197 7.65 -11.98 1.22
C GLU A 197 8.06 -10.63 0.67
N PHE A 198 7.13 -9.92 0.04
CA PHE A 198 7.34 -8.53 -0.35
C PHE A 198 7.39 -7.65 0.90
N ARG A 199 8.45 -6.86 1.06
CA ARG A 199 8.63 -5.95 2.19
C ARG A 199 8.28 -4.51 1.84
N ARG A 200 8.87 -3.97 0.78
CA ARG A 200 8.72 -2.56 0.40
C ARG A 200 9.20 -2.30 -1.04
N LYS A 201 8.85 -1.14 -1.55
CA LYS A 201 9.56 -0.59 -2.70
C LYS A 201 10.99 -0.22 -2.30
N GLY A 202 11.90 -0.33 -3.24
CA GLY A 202 13.30 -0.03 -3.03
C GLY A 202 13.62 1.46 -3.09
N ARG A 203 14.72 1.78 -3.74
CA ARG A 203 15.32 3.12 -3.79
C ARG A 203 14.36 4.19 -4.28
N GLY A 204 14.29 5.28 -3.51
CA GLY A 204 13.57 6.50 -3.91
C GLY A 204 12.07 6.33 -4.17
N MET A 205 11.45 5.29 -3.64
CA MET A 205 10.01 5.06 -3.79
C MET A 205 9.37 4.63 -2.47
N THR A 206 8.10 5.02 -2.29
CA THR A 206 7.23 4.53 -1.22
C THR A 206 5.91 4.03 -1.78
N ASN A 207 5.22 3.21 -1.01
CA ASN A 207 3.94 2.63 -1.40
C ASN A 207 3.13 2.29 -0.14
N LEU A 208 2.17 3.12 0.22
CA LEU A 208 1.27 2.89 1.35
C LEU A 208 0.05 2.04 0.96
N THR A 209 -0.60 2.42 -0.13
CA THR A 209 -1.87 1.83 -0.56
C THR A 209 -1.89 1.43 -2.05
N GLY A 210 -0.73 1.41 -2.71
CA GLY A 210 -0.54 1.06 -4.12
C GLY A 210 -0.16 2.24 -5.02
N GLU A 211 0.08 3.45 -4.47
CA GLU A 211 0.31 4.69 -5.23
C GLU A 211 1.72 4.83 -5.81
N LYS A 212 2.70 4.08 -5.32
CA LYS A 212 4.10 4.10 -5.82
C LYS A 212 4.68 5.52 -5.98
N LEU A 213 4.67 6.29 -4.89
CA LEU A 213 5.14 7.67 -4.89
C LEU A 213 6.67 7.71 -4.91
N SER A 214 7.25 8.43 -5.88
CA SER A 214 8.70 8.59 -6.02
C SER A 214 9.21 9.88 -5.38
N VAL A 215 10.52 9.90 -5.04
CA VAL A 215 11.22 11.11 -4.56
C VAL A 215 11.09 12.26 -5.56
N ASN A 216 11.18 11.99 -6.87
CA ASN A 216 11.07 13.05 -7.89
C ASN A 216 9.66 13.68 -7.86
N GLN A 217 8.60 12.87 -7.78
CA GLN A 217 7.24 13.38 -7.67
C GLN A 217 7.04 14.22 -6.39
N LEU A 218 7.67 13.84 -5.28
CA LEU A 218 7.66 14.63 -4.04
C LEU A 218 8.37 15.97 -4.22
N ILE A 219 9.57 15.97 -4.80
CA ILE A 219 10.35 17.19 -5.06
C ILE A 219 9.51 18.14 -5.93
N ASP A 220 8.98 17.65 -7.05
CA ASP A 220 8.20 18.44 -8.00
C ASP A 220 6.91 18.97 -7.35
N GLY A 221 6.17 18.11 -6.64
CA GLY A 221 4.90 18.48 -6.00
C GLY A 221 5.08 19.50 -4.88
N ILE A 222 6.08 19.31 -4.01
CA ILE A 222 6.36 20.25 -2.90
C ILE A 222 6.91 21.58 -3.45
N SER A 223 7.83 21.51 -4.44
CA SER A 223 8.41 22.71 -5.04
C SER A 223 7.37 23.55 -5.75
N ALA A 224 6.49 22.96 -6.56
CA ALA A 224 5.42 23.65 -7.24
C ALA A 224 4.43 24.31 -6.26
N ALA A 225 4.05 23.62 -5.20
CA ALA A 225 3.17 24.18 -4.17
C ALA A 225 3.84 25.34 -3.39
N ALA A 226 5.12 25.20 -3.06
CA ALA A 226 5.90 26.20 -2.35
C ALA A 226 6.14 27.46 -3.20
N GLU A 227 6.40 27.31 -4.51
CA GLU A 227 6.60 28.40 -5.45
C GLU A 227 5.34 29.29 -5.56
N VAL A 228 4.17 28.68 -5.78
CA VAL A 228 2.89 29.38 -5.87
C VAL A 228 2.62 30.24 -4.62
N LEU A 229 3.06 29.77 -3.45
CA LEU A 229 2.85 30.43 -2.17
C LEU A 229 4.02 31.31 -1.73
N SER A 230 5.08 31.42 -2.55
CA SER A 230 6.31 32.14 -2.20
C SER A 230 6.92 31.66 -0.86
N VAL A 231 6.81 30.38 -0.54
CA VAL A 231 7.46 29.74 0.59
C VAL A 231 8.87 29.34 0.12
N GLY A 232 9.85 30.18 0.38
CA GLY A 232 11.20 29.98 -0.13
C GLY A 232 11.97 28.89 0.62
N GLY A 233 12.95 28.26 -0.07
CA GLY A 233 14.10 27.51 0.45
C GLY A 233 13.80 26.54 1.57
N ALA A 234 12.94 25.57 1.33
CA ALA A 234 12.52 24.64 2.37
C ALA A 234 13.35 23.34 2.34
N HIS A 235 13.82 22.92 3.50
CA HIS A 235 14.22 21.53 3.70
C HIS A 235 12.98 20.71 3.99
N PHE A 236 12.86 19.53 3.37
CA PHE A 236 11.69 18.69 3.62
C PHE A 236 12.05 17.21 3.70
N ARG A 237 11.16 16.45 4.34
CA ARG A 237 11.13 14.99 4.36
C ARG A 237 9.69 14.52 4.33
N ALA A 238 9.41 13.49 3.54
CA ALA A 238 8.11 12.82 3.54
C ALA A 238 8.25 11.46 4.23
N GLU A 239 7.35 11.17 5.15
CA GLU A 239 7.32 9.92 5.90
C GLU A 239 5.97 9.24 5.75
N PRO A 240 5.92 7.95 5.37
CA PRO A 240 4.68 7.20 5.32
C PRO A 240 4.22 6.82 6.74
N ASP A 241 3.04 7.26 7.14
CA ASP A 241 2.36 6.80 8.35
C ASP A 241 1.52 5.56 8.02
N LEU A 242 2.11 4.38 8.24
CA LEU A 242 1.49 3.09 7.97
C LEU A 242 0.22 2.86 8.80
N GLN A 243 0.19 3.36 10.03
CA GLN A 243 -0.94 3.15 10.94
C GLN A 243 -2.16 3.95 10.51
N GLN A 244 -1.94 5.14 10.00
CA GLN A 244 -3.00 6.04 9.54
C GLN A 244 -3.20 6.01 8.03
N SER A 245 -2.41 5.26 7.26
CA SER A 245 -2.46 5.20 5.79
C SER A 245 -2.42 6.59 5.15
N ARG A 246 -1.46 7.42 5.55
CA ARG A 246 -1.28 8.80 5.07
C ARG A 246 0.20 9.17 5.01
N TYR A 247 0.51 10.25 4.31
CA TYR A 247 1.85 10.85 4.33
C TYR A 247 1.93 11.97 5.34
N VAL A 248 3.07 12.08 6.00
CA VAL A 248 3.44 13.22 6.85
C VAL A 248 4.59 13.97 6.15
N PHE A 249 4.33 15.21 5.76
CA PHE A 249 5.32 16.10 5.17
C PHE A 249 5.92 16.97 6.27
N LYS A 250 7.19 16.77 6.58
CA LYS A 250 7.96 17.59 7.50
C LYS A 250 8.71 18.63 6.69
N ILE A 251 8.45 19.91 6.94
CA ILE A 251 9.04 21.02 6.19
C ILE A 251 9.63 22.04 7.15
N GLU A 252 10.93 22.32 7.00
CA GLU A 252 11.60 23.45 7.62
C GLU A 252 11.64 24.61 6.63
N PRO A 253 10.76 25.61 6.75
CA PRO A 253 10.72 26.74 5.83
C PRO A 253 11.86 27.72 6.13
N SER A 254 12.31 28.49 5.12
CA SER A 254 13.33 29.53 5.29
C SER A 254 12.83 30.78 6.03
N ALA A 255 11.54 30.92 6.21
CA ALA A 255 10.88 31.99 6.96
C ALA A 255 9.58 31.50 7.56
N PRO A 256 9.07 32.12 8.64
CA PRO A 256 7.81 31.75 9.25
C PRO A 256 6.64 31.73 8.26
N VAL A 257 5.79 30.70 8.35
CA VAL A 257 4.63 30.50 7.47
C VAL A 257 3.35 30.71 8.27
N GLU A 258 2.53 31.67 7.86
CA GLU A 258 1.26 31.98 8.50
C GLU A 258 0.27 30.78 8.41
N PRO A 259 -0.64 30.60 9.39
CA PRO A 259 -1.55 29.45 9.45
C PRO A 259 -2.34 29.20 8.17
N ASP A 260 -2.93 30.23 7.58
CA ASP A 260 -3.69 30.10 6.32
C ASP A 260 -2.81 29.63 5.16
N ARG A 261 -1.55 30.08 5.10
CA ARG A 261 -0.60 29.64 4.09
C ARG A 261 -0.14 28.20 4.30
N ARG A 262 -0.06 27.73 5.55
CA ARG A 262 0.28 26.31 5.85
C ARG A 262 -0.79 25.40 5.28
N ARG A 263 -2.07 25.71 5.51
CA ARG A 263 -3.20 24.93 4.96
C ARG A 263 -3.22 24.96 3.43
N GLN A 264 -2.98 26.13 2.84
CA GLN A 264 -2.86 26.26 1.38
C GLN A 264 -1.67 25.48 0.81
N LEU A 265 -0.53 25.44 1.51
CA LEU A 265 0.64 24.67 1.14
C LEU A 265 0.33 23.18 1.12
N LEU A 266 -0.28 22.65 2.19
CA LEU A 266 -0.67 21.26 2.28
C LEU A 266 -1.67 20.87 1.18
N ALA A 267 -2.69 21.68 0.94
CA ALA A 267 -3.65 21.48 -0.14
C ALA A 267 -2.99 21.56 -1.54
N GLY A 268 -2.02 22.45 -1.69
CA GLY A 268 -1.19 22.58 -2.88
C GLY A 268 -0.39 21.30 -3.16
N ILE A 269 0.30 20.79 -2.14
CA ILE A 269 1.09 19.55 -2.24
C ILE A 269 0.18 18.37 -2.62
N ASP A 270 -0.94 18.17 -1.93
CA ASP A 270 -1.88 17.07 -2.20
C ASP A 270 -2.44 17.14 -3.63
N ARG A 271 -2.75 18.35 -4.12
CA ARG A 271 -3.21 18.59 -5.49
C ARG A 271 -2.11 18.27 -6.52
N GLU A 272 -0.88 18.76 -6.32
CA GLU A 272 0.22 18.54 -7.26
C GLU A 272 0.64 17.05 -7.28
N LEU A 273 0.71 16.38 -6.15
CA LEU A 273 0.94 14.95 -6.10
C LEU A 273 -0.18 14.15 -6.81
N SER A 274 -1.43 14.58 -6.65
CA SER A 274 -2.56 13.99 -7.37
C SER A 274 -2.47 14.20 -8.89
N ARG A 275 -1.90 15.32 -9.34
CA ARG A 275 -1.65 15.61 -10.75
C ARG A 275 -0.50 14.78 -11.32
N LEU A 276 0.57 14.60 -10.55
CA LEU A 276 1.80 13.90 -10.95
C LEU A 276 1.68 12.37 -10.87
N ASN A 277 0.77 11.86 -10.04
CA ASN A 277 0.62 10.44 -9.80
C ASN A 277 -0.86 10.02 -9.77
N ILE A 278 -1.30 9.38 -10.85
CA ILE A 278 -2.70 8.96 -11.02
C ILE A 278 -3.14 7.95 -9.96
N GLU A 279 -2.24 7.09 -9.49
CA GLU A 279 -2.53 6.12 -8.42
C GLU A 279 -2.70 6.84 -7.09
N TYR A 280 -1.84 7.82 -6.77
CA TYR A 280 -2.02 8.68 -5.61
C TYR A 280 -3.42 9.34 -5.65
N GLN A 281 -3.78 9.96 -6.77
CA GLN A 281 -5.10 10.57 -6.95
C GLN A 281 -6.24 9.56 -6.72
N ALA A 282 -6.14 8.36 -7.32
CA ALA A 282 -7.17 7.33 -7.19
C ALA A 282 -7.31 6.85 -5.73
N LYS A 283 -6.19 6.69 -5.00
CA LYS A 283 -6.21 6.28 -3.59
C LYS A 283 -6.75 7.40 -2.67
N ARG A 284 -6.44 8.67 -2.96
CA ARG A 284 -7.02 9.82 -2.26
C ARG A 284 -8.54 9.89 -2.48
N LYS A 285 -9.01 9.81 -3.73
CA LYS A 285 -10.45 9.82 -4.06
C LYS A 285 -11.23 8.66 -3.43
N SER A 286 -10.64 7.48 -3.33
CA SER A 286 -11.28 6.31 -2.72
C SER A 286 -11.20 6.27 -1.19
N GLY A 287 -10.52 7.23 -0.54
CA GLY A 287 -10.30 7.27 0.90
C GLY A 287 -9.36 6.19 1.44
N ARG A 288 -8.73 5.38 0.58
CA ARG A 288 -7.71 4.40 1.00
C ARG A 288 -6.46 5.09 1.52
N LEU A 289 -6.03 6.14 0.82
CA LEU A 289 -5.00 7.06 1.29
C LEU A 289 -5.69 8.23 1.95
N ARG A 290 -5.51 8.37 3.26
CA ARG A 290 -6.11 9.46 4.05
C ARG A 290 -5.46 10.81 3.71
N PRO A 291 -6.09 11.93 4.07
CA PRO A 291 -5.50 13.25 3.94
C PRO A 291 -4.09 13.29 4.54
N PRO A 292 -3.13 13.93 3.84
CA PRO A 292 -1.78 14.07 4.37
C PRO A 292 -1.74 15.07 5.52
N VAL A 293 -0.63 15.04 6.25
CA VAL A 293 -0.32 15.96 7.34
C VAL A 293 0.90 16.78 6.96
N LEU A 294 0.89 18.07 7.26
CA LEU A 294 2.04 18.96 7.19
C LEU A 294 2.51 19.28 8.60
N GLN A 295 3.76 18.99 8.88
CA GLN A 295 4.45 19.46 10.08
C GLN A 295 5.47 20.52 9.68
N ILE A 296 5.30 21.72 10.20
CA ILE A 296 6.29 22.79 10.12
C ILE A 296 7.32 22.54 11.20
N MET A 297 8.56 22.34 10.77
CA MET A 297 9.67 22.03 11.65
C MET A 297 10.38 23.29 12.12
N ARG A 298 10.93 23.24 13.34
CA ARG A 298 11.70 24.34 13.90
C ARG A 298 12.98 24.61 13.11
N GLU A 299 13.40 25.85 13.07
CA GLU A 299 14.67 26.26 12.46
C GLU A 299 15.85 25.38 12.95
N GLY A 300 16.68 24.93 12.00
CA GLY A 300 17.84 24.07 12.26
C GLY A 300 17.53 22.58 12.44
N TRP A 301 16.26 22.15 12.31
CA TRP A 301 15.88 20.73 12.40
C TRP A 301 16.68 19.85 11.45
N TYR A 302 16.82 20.27 10.22
CA TYR A 302 17.54 19.51 9.19
C TYR A 302 19.03 19.32 9.53
N GLU A 303 19.70 20.38 9.99
CA GLU A 303 21.13 20.30 10.38
C GLU A 303 21.30 19.49 11.67
N ARG A 304 20.41 19.60 12.65
CA ARG A 304 20.45 18.74 13.86
C ARG A 304 20.30 17.26 13.49
N GLY A 305 19.41 16.94 12.56
CA GLY A 305 19.26 15.56 12.06
C GLY A 305 20.54 15.03 11.40
N LYS A 306 21.23 15.84 10.60
CA LYS A 306 22.54 15.48 10.05
C LYS A 306 23.61 15.24 11.11
N GLN A 307 23.70 16.14 12.10
CA GLN A 307 24.67 16.02 13.18
C GLN A 307 24.43 14.74 14.00
N GLN A 308 23.17 14.37 14.22
CA GLN A 308 22.83 13.11 14.88
C GLN A 308 23.32 11.90 14.08
N LEU A 309 23.12 11.86 12.75
CA LEU A 309 23.63 10.79 11.90
C LEU A 309 25.17 10.67 11.95
N VAL A 310 25.86 11.78 12.05
CA VAL A 310 27.32 11.80 12.22
C VAL A 310 27.71 11.28 13.60
N ALA A 311 27.00 11.65 14.65
CA ALA A 311 27.22 11.14 16.00
C ALA A 311 26.98 9.62 16.12
N GLU A 312 26.08 9.07 15.29
CA GLU A 312 25.80 7.63 15.15
C GLU A 312 26.85 6.90 14.29
N GLY A 313 27.91 7.58 13.85
CA GLY A 313 29.05 7.01 13.14
C GLY A 313 29.02 7.10 11.61
N LYS A 314 28.05 7.79 11.02
CA LYS A 314 28.03 8.06 9.57
C LYS A 314 29.02 9.21 9.25
N ARG A 315 29.79 9.07 8.19
CA ARG A 315 30.66 10.15 7.71
C ARG A 315 29.81 11.31 7.18
N LEU A 316 30.23 12.56 7.40
CA LEU A 316 29.46 13.76 7.06
C LEU A 316 28.97 13.78 5.58
N PHE A 317 29.82 13.33 4.65
CA PHE A 317 29.44 13.23 3.22
C PHE A 317 28.53 12.05 2.89
N GLN A 318 28.40 11.07 3.81
CA GLN A 318 27.48 9.93 3.71
C GLN A 318 26.15 10.19 4.45
N ALA A 319 26.06 11.24 5.25
CA ALA A 319 24.83 11.70 5.88
C ALA A 319 23.92 12.39 4.83
N LYS A 320 23.60 11.66 3.74
CA LYS A 320 22.62 12.13 2.74
C LYS A 320 21.26 12.24 3.40
N THR A 321 20.61 13.36 3.16
CA THR A 321 19.24 13.54 3.65
C THR A 321 18.29 12.65 2.88
N ILE A 322 17.56 11.83 3.62
CA ILE A 322 16.51 11.01 3.06
C ILE A 322 15.27 11.90 2.89
N LEU A 323 14.93 12.24 1.65
CA LEU A 323 13.75 13.05 1.34
C LEU A 323 12.45 12.22 1.46
N LEU A 324 12.57 10.90 1.32
CA LEU A 324 11.46 9.96 1.45
C LEU A 324 11.92 8.77 2.30
N ASP A 325 11.47 8.71 3.54
CA ASP A 325 11.83 7.62 4.47
C ASP A 325 10.84 6.46 4.38
N ALA A 326 10.92 5.70 3.30
CA ALA A 326 10.10 4.51 3.10
C ALA A 326 10.48 3.33 4.02
N LYS A 327 11.71 3.31 4.55
CA LYS A 327 12.23 2.20 5.36
C LYS A 327 11.73 2.23 6.80
N HIS A 328 11.71 3.41 7.38
CA HIS A 328 11.45 3.55 8.82
C HIS A 328 10.02 3.99 9.14
N GLY A 329 9.28 4.49 8.14
CA GLY A 329 7.95 5.04 8.33
C GLY A 329 7.94 6.36 9.11
N PHE A 330 6.75 6.77 9.56
CA PHE A 330 6.56 8.00 10.33
C PHE A 330 7.20 7.89 11.72
N ARG A 331 8.05 8.86 12.04
CA ARG A 331 8.68 9.03 13.36
C ARG A 331 8.21 10.33 14.01
N PRO A 332 7.48 10.25 15.12
CA PRO A 332 7.10 11.44 15.86
C PRO A 332 8.34 12.16 16.43
N GLU A 333 8.44 13.46 16.13
CA GLU A 333 9.48 14.36 16.67
C GLU A 333 8.81 15.60 17.28
N PRO A 334 7.94 15.43 18.29
CA PRO A 334 7.08 16.51 18.79
C PRO A 334 7.82 17.74 19.30
N GLN A 335 9.06 17.57 19.79
CA GLN A 335 9.92 18.67 20.24
C GLN A 335 10.46 19.51 19.07
N GLU A 336 10.46 18.99 17.85
CA GLU A 336 10.93 19.65 16.64
C GLU A 336 9.78 20.25 15.82
N VAL A 337 8.54 19.92 16.14
CA VAL A 337 7.37 20.46 15.44
C VAL A 337 6.98 21.80 16.02
N GLU A 338 6.89 22.83 15.17
CA GLU A 338 6.38 24.15 15.51
C GLU A 338 4.85 24.23 15.30
N ALA A 339 4.36 23.66 14.20
CA ALA A 339 2.94 23.63 13.89
C ALA A 339 2.58 22.39 13.06
N GLU A 340 1.32 21.96 13.15
CA GLU A 340 0.78 20.85 12.38
C GLU A 340 -0.55 21.26 11.70
N GLU A 341 -0.71 20.88 10.44
CA GLU A 341 -1.93 21.06 9.65
C GLU A 341 -2.39 19.71 9.08
N VAL A 342 -3.71 19.52 9.08
CA VAL A 342 -4.36 18.33 8.50
C VAL A 342 -5.45 18.83 7.55
N LEU A 343 -5.58 18.20 6.37
CA LEU A 343 -6.72 18.45 5.49
C LEU A 343 -7.95 17.70 6.01
N ASP A 344 -9.11 18.32 5.90
CA ASP A 344 -10.40 17.75 6.25
C ASP A 344 -10.83 16.65 5.26
#